data_29a389b29ec6c2d177787cc49f092a6b
#
_entry.id   29a389b29ec6c2d177787cc49f092a6b
#
_cell.length_a   1.000
_cell.length_b   1.000
_cell.length_c   1.000
_cell.angle_alpha   90.00
_cell.angle_beta   90.00
_cell.angle_gamma   90.00
#
_symmetry.space_group_name_H-M   'P 1'
#
loop_
_entity.id
_entity.type
_entity.pdbx_description
1 polymer ?
#
loop_
_entity_poly.entity_id
_entity_poly.type
_entity_poly.pdbx_seq_one_letter_code
_entity_poly.pdbx_strand_id
1 'polypeptide(L)'
;IDTGEGTLTGGRLKRVADYVEGEDEFCMTYGDGLSDIDISATITFHREHGRLATVTAVKPPGRFGALELEGQRVTGFVEKPTGDEGLINGGFFVLDPHCLDLIDGDDTTWEDEPLTRLATGDQLRAYEHHGFWQPMDTVRERNLLEDLWASGGAPWKTW
;
A
#
# COMPACT_ATOMS: atom_id res chain seq x y z
N ILE A 1 -2.37 14.85 15.01
CA ILE A 1 -2.89 16.05 14.31
C ILE A 1 -4.27 15.71 13.82
N ASP A 2 -5.22 16.59 14.11
CA ASP A 2 -6.55 16.50 13.50
C ASP A 2 -6.50 17.05 12.08
N THR A 3 -6.77 16.21 11.11
CA THR A 3 -6.81 16.56 9.69
C THR A 3 -8.24 16.80 9.16
N GLY A 4 -9.23 16.85 10.05
CA GLY A 4 -10.64 17.09 9.75
C GLY A 4 -11.39 15.82 9.31
N GLU A 5 -12.65 15.71 9.73
CA GLU A 5 -13.47 14.51 9.49
C GLU A 5 -13.79 14.31 7.99
N GLY A 6 -14.11 15.40 7.29
CA GLY A 6 -14.49 15.38 5.87
C GLY A 6 -13.31 15.42 4.88
N THR A 7 -12.06 15.40 5.35
CA THR A 7 -10.88 15.51 4.50
C THR A 7 -10.51 14.15 3.89
N LEU A 8 -10.32 14.09 2.57
CA LEU A 8 -9.91 12.88 1.85
C LEU A 8 -8.40 12.60 2.00
N THR A 9 -7.93 11.45 1.51
CA THR A 9 -6.58 10.93 1.75
C THR A 9 -5.48 11.91 1.32
N GLY A 10 -5.59 12.51 0.15
CA GLY A 10 -4.65 13.54 -0.32
C GLY A 10 -4.73 14.82 0.53
N GLY A 11 -5.94 15.30 0.82
CA GLY A 11 -6.11 16.47 1.67
C GLY A 11 -5.47 16.31 3.06
N ARG A 12 -5.56 15.11 3.65
CA ARG A 12 -4.88 14.79 4.93
C ARG A 12 -3.37 14.89 4.82
N LEU A 13 -2.80 14.37 3.74
CA LEU A 13 -1.38 14.52 3.44
C LEU A 13 -0.98 15.99 3.32
N LYS A 14 -1.75 16.80 2.58
CA LYS A 14 -1.47 18.23 2.43
C LYS A 14 -1.50 18.99 3.75
N ARG A 15 -2.42 18.63 4.66
CA ARG A 15 -2.54 19.27 5.98
C ARG A 15 -1.39 18.96 6.94
N VAL A 16 -0.57 17.96 6.63
CA VAL A 16 0.63 17.63 7.41
C VAL A 16 1.93 18.06 6.71
N ALA A 17 1.84 18.81 5.61
CA ALA A 17 2.99 19.27 4.82
C ALA A 17 4.07 19.96 5.65
N ASP A 18 3.68 20.85 6.58
CA ASP A 18 4.62 21.60 7.45
C ASP A 18 5.51 20.68 8.31
N TYR A 19 5.09 19.43 8.55
CA TYR A 19 5.85 18.46 9.36
C TYR A 19 6.90 17.70 8.57
N VAL A 20 6.82 17.75 7.25
CA VAL A 20 7.77 17.10 6.34
C VAL A 20 8.53 18.12 5.49
N GLU A 21 8.30 19.41 5.73
CA GLU A 21 9.02 20.48 5.08
C GLU A 21 10.52 20.43 5.44
N GLY A 22 11.36 20.39 4.42
CA GLY A 22 12.82 20.34 4.58
C GLY A 22 13.41 18.95 4.77
N GLU A 23 12.57 17.90 4.77
CA GLU A 23 13.04 16.52 4.67
C GLU A 23 13.35 16.17 3.21
N ASP A 24 14.30 15.24 3.00
CA ASP A 24 14.62 14.74 1.66
C ASP A 24 13.52 13.79 1.16
N GLU A 25 12.98 12.94 2.06
CA GLU A 25 11.86 12.05 1.82
C GLU A 25 11.11 11.76 3.12
N PHE A 26 9.87 11.28 3.01
CA PHE A 26 9.09 10.79 4.15
C PHE A 26 8.33 9.50 3.81
N CYS A 27 8.02 8.72 4.84
CA CYS A 27 7.23 7.51 4.70
C CYS A 27 5.77 7.79 5.00
N MET A 28 4.87 7.23 4.18
CA MET A 28 3.42 7.27 4.40
C MET A 28 2.85 5.86 4.28
N THR A 29 1.91 5.54 5.16
CA THR A 29 1.17 4.29 5.10
C THR A 29 -0.30 4.49 5.41
N TYR A 30 -1.15 3.59 4.90
CA TYR A 30 -2.53 3.49 5.34
C TYR A 30 -2.59 2.81 6.72
N GLY A 31 -3.60 3.17 7.52
CA GLY A 31 -3.71 2.70 8.91
C GLY A 31 -4.24 1.28 9.08
N ASP A 32 -4.66 0.64 8.00
CA ASP A 32 -5.33 -0.65 7.96
C ASP A 32 -4.54 -1.77 7.24
N GLY A 33 -3.32 -1.49 6.79
CA GLY A 33 -2.43 -2.47 6.18
C GLY A 33 -1.30 -2.90 7.12
N LEU A 34 -1.09 -4.21 7.28
CA LEU A 34 0.05 -4.79 8.00
C LEU A 34 0.95 -5.59 7.05
N SER A 35 2.27 -5.40 7.20
CA SER A 35 3.26 -6.05 6.33
C SER A 35 4.59 -6.26 7.07
N ASP A 36 5.36 -7.24 6.63
CA ASP A 36 6.75 -7.45 7.03
C ASP A 36 7.75 -6.76 6.08
N ILE A 37 7.31 -5.71 5.38
CA ILE A 37 8.14 -4.93 4.46
C ILE A 37 9.38 -4.37 5.18
N ASP A 38 10.54 -4.47 4.51
CA ASP A 38 11.75 -3.77 4.93
C ASP A 38 11.68 -2.30 4.49
N ILE A 39 11.29 -1.44 5.43
CA ILE A 39 11.19 0.01 5.20
C ILE A 39 12.54 0.62 4.81
N SER A 40 13.64 0.14 5.40
CA SER A 40 14.98 0.64 5.09
C SER A 40 15.39 0.29 3.66
N ALA A 41 15.06 -0.91 3.19
CA ALA A 41 15.29 -1.31 1.80
C ALA A 41 14.41 -0.50 0.84
N THR A 42 13.15 -0.20 1.20
CA THR A 42 12.25 0.62 0.40
C THR A 42 12.76 2.07 0.27
N ILE A 43 13.27 2.67 1.36
CA ILE A 43 13.89 4.00 1.35
C ILE A 43 15.16 3.99 0.46
N THR A 44 16.01 2.96 0.58
CA THR A 44 17.20 2.82 -0.26
C THR A 44 16.84 2.77 -1.74
N PHE A 45 15.85 1.94 -2.09
CA PHE A 45 15.32 1.85 -3.46
C PHE A 45 14.81 3.20 -3.98
N HIS A 46 14.07 3.96 -3.12
CA HIS A 46 13.58 5.29 -3.45
C HIS A 46 14.71 6.25 -3.81
N ARG A 47 15.76 6.31 -2.99
CA ARG A 47 16.93 7.15 -3.20
C ARG A 47 17.71 6.76 -4.47
N GLU A 48 17.82 5.46 -4.78
CA GLU A 48 18.52 4.96 -5.94
C GLU A 48 17.86 5.37 -7.26
N HIS A 49 16.54 5.34 -7.35
CA HIS A 49 15.87 5.70 -8.60
C HIS A 49 15.68 7.22 -8.76
N GLY A 50 15.71 8.02 -7.67
CA GLY A 50 15.67 9.49 -7.71
C GLY A 50 14.40 10.06 -8.32
N ARG A 51 13.24 9.38 -8.15
CA ARG A 51 11.91 9.86 -8.56
C ARG A 51 11.13 10.32 -7.34
N LEU A 52 10.04 11.06 -7.54
CA LEU A 52 9.29 11.68 -6.46
C LEU A 52 8.55 10.67 -5.56
N ALA A 53 8.20 9.49 -6.06
CA ALA A 53 7.40 8.55 -5.29
C ALA A 53 7.81 7.09 -5.52
N THR A 54 7.79 6.32 -4.43
CA THR A 54 7.81 4.86 -4.43
C THR A 54 6.53 4.35 -3.80
N VAL A 55 5.86 3.41 -4.45
CA VAL A 55 4.75 2.64 -3.87
C VAL A 55 5.18 1.20 -3.67
N THR A 56 4.83 0.60 -2.54
CA THR A 56 5.01 -0.84 -2.36
C THR A 56 3.94 -1.58 -3.14
N ALA A 57 4.38 -2.42 -4.07
CA ALA A 57 3.53 -3.26 -4.88
C ALA A 57 3.47 -4.68 -4.29
N VAL A 58 2.27 -5.16 -3.99
CA VAL A 58 2.03 -6.44 -3.32
C VAL A 58 1.08 -7.32 -4.11
N LYS A 59 1.17 -8.63 -3.90
CA LYS A 59 0.14 -9.57 -4.38
C LYS A 59 -0.99 -9.62 -3.34
N PRO A 60 -2.24 -9.34 -3.74
CA PRO A 60 -3.36 -9.43 -2.80
C PRO A 60 -3.53 -10.86 -2.30
N PRO A 61 -3.93 -11.07 -1.03
CA PRO A 61 -4.32 -12.39 -0.56
C PRO A 61 -5.55 -12.87 -1.33
N GLY A 62 -5.55 -14.15 -1.73
CA GLY A 62 -6.68 -14.73 -2.45
C GLY A 62 -7.98 -14.63 -1.64
N ARG A 63 -9.01 -14.04 -2.24
CA ARG A 63 -10.33 -13.87 -1.59
C ARG A 63 -11.32 -14.97 -1.98
N PHE A 64 -11.13 -15.60 -3.16
CA PHE A 64 -12.07 -16.54 -3.74
C PHE A 64 -11.35 -17.81 -4.19
N GLY A 65 -12.10 -18.94 -4.26
CA GLY A 65 -11.61 -20.15 -4.90
C GLY A 65 -11.59 -19.99 -6.43
N ALA A 66 -10.52 -20.43 -7.08
CA ALA A 66 -10.43 -20.49 -8.52
C ALA A 66 -10.86 -21.87 -9.04
N LEU A 67 -11.58 -21.87 -10.16
CA LEU A 67 -12.01 -23.08 -10.86
C LEU A 67 -11.17 -23.27 -12.13
N GLU A 68 -10.59 -24.44 -12.29
CA GLU A 68 -10.06 -24.88 -13.58
C GLU A 68 -11.19 -25.54 -14.37
N LEU A 69 -11.40 -25.11 -15.60
CA LEU A 69 -12.52 -25.55 -16.43
C LEU A 69 -12.03 -26.14 -17.76
N GLU A 70 -12.63 -27.26 -18.13
CA GLU A 70 -12.55 -27.81 -19.46
C GLU A 70 -13.99 -27.85 -20.05
N GLY A 71 -14.32 -26.85 -20.85
CA GLY A 71 -15.72 -26.62 -21.25
C GLY A 71 -16.58 -26.22 -20.04
N GLN A 72 -17.57 -27.04 -19.71
CA GLN A 72 -18.43 -26.87 -18.51
C GLN A 72 -17.99 -27.77 -17.34
N ARG A 73 -16.96 -28.60 -17.55
CA ARG A 73 -16.47 -29.51 -16.54
C ARG A 73 -15.45 -28.80 -15.66
N VAL A 74 -15.64 -28.87 -14.33
CA VAL A 74 -14.64 -28.44 -13.35
C VAL A 74 -13.58 -29.53 -13.26
N THR A 75 -12.34 -29.24 -13.65
CA THR A 75 -11.20 -30.15 -13.63
C THR A 75 -10.28 -29.94 -12.44
N GLY A 76 -10.34 -28.73 -11.85
CA GLY A 76 -9.57 -28.40 -10.66
C GLY A 76 -10.26 -27.31 -9.84
N PHE A 77 -9.95 -27.28 -8.55
CA PHE A 77 -10.36 -26.22 -7.62
C PHE A 77 -9.17 -25.86 -6.74
N VAL A 78 -8.83 -24.58 -6.72
CA VAL A 78 -7.77 -24.03 -5.87
C VAL A 78 -8.41 -23.02 -4.92
N GLU A 79 -8.42 -23.33 -3.64
CA GLU A 79 -8.95 -22.40 -2.62
C GLU A 79 -7.99 -21.24 -2.44
N LYS A 80 -8.49 -20.01 -2.69
CA LYS A 80 -7.76 -18.74 -2.50
C LYS A 80 -6.34 -18.71 -3.10
N PRO A 81 -6.20 -18.92 -4.42
CA PRO A 81 -4.90 -18.81 -5.06
C PRO A 81 -4.36 -17.39 -4.87
N THR A 82 -3.09 -17.27 -4.52
CA THR A 82 -2.43 -15.98 -4.43
C THR A 82 -2.19 -15.43 -5.83
N GLY A 83 -2.81 -14.27 -6.17
CA GLY A 83 -2.23 -13.38 -7.16
C GLY A 83 -2.45 -13.65 -8.64
N ASP A 84 -3.64 -14.05 -9.08
CA ASP A 84 -4.00 -14.02 -10.51
C ASP A 84 -4.33 -12.58 -11.00
N GLU A 85 -4.50 -11.61 -10.10
CA GLU A 85 -4.92 -10.23 -10.40
C GLU A 85 -3.76 -9.25 -10.58
N GLY A 86 -2.50 -9.72 -10.57
CA GLY A 86 -1.32 -8.85 -10.66
C GLY A 86 -0.94 -8.19 -9.34
N LEU A 87 -0.06 -7.18 -9.41
CA LEU A 87 0.38 -6.40 -8.25
C LEU A 87 -0.58 -5.24 -8.01
N ILE A 88 -0.87 -4.98 -6.73
CA ILE A 88 -1.72 -3.87 -6.30
C ILE A 88 -0.93 -2.90 -5.41
N ASN A 89 -1.49 -1.71 -5.19
CA ASN A 89 -0.99 -0.75 -4.20
C ASN A 89 -1.10 -1.35 -2.79
N GLY A 90 0.03 -1.58 -2.14
CA GLY A 90 0.12 -2.14 -0.78
C GLY A 90 -0.04 -1.11 0.34
N GLY A 91 -0.22 0.17 0.01
CA GLY A 91 -0.48 1.22 0.99
C GLY A 91 0.74 1.73 1.75
N PHE A 92 1.96 1.33 1.34
CA PHE A 92 3.22 1.83 1.90
C PHE A 92 3.95 2.63 0.83
N PHE A 93 4.35 3.85 1.17
CA PHE A 93 5.00 4.78 0.26
C PHE A 93 6.25 5.40 0.86
N VAL A 94 7.22 5.73 -0.01
CA VAL A 94 8.28 6.70 0.27
C VAL A 94 8.10 7.84 -0.72
N LEU A 95 8.01 9.05 -0.22
CA LEU A 95 7.61 10.23 -0.98
C LEU A 95 8.60 11.38 -0.77
N ASP A 96 8.99 12.04 -1.85
CA ASP A 96 9.56 13.37 -1.82
C ASP A 96 8.46 14.39 -1.43
N PRO A 97 8.72 15.37 -0.56
CA PRO A 97 7.73 16.39 -0.16
C PRO A 97 7.08 17.13 -1.34
N HIS A 98 7.74 17.28 -2.49
CA HIS A 98 7.15 17.88 -3.69
C HIS A 98 5.94 17.11 -4.25
N CYS A 99 5.74 15.85 -3.83
CA CYS A 99 4.50 15.15 -4.13
C CYS A 99 3.25 15.88 -3.60
N LEU A 100 3.39 16.64 -2.50
CA LEU A 100 2.29 17.37 -1.88
C LEU A 100 1.83 18.57 -2.73
N ASP A 101 2.66 19.03 -3.68
CA ASP A 101 2.30 20.08 -4.65
C ASP A 101 1.24 19.59 -5.66
N LEU A 102 1.10 18.27 -5.81
CA LEU A 102 0.10 17.65 -6.69
C LEU A 102 -1.30 17.58 -6.07
N ILE A 103 -1.45 17.97 -4.81
CA ILE A 103 -2.69 17.90 -4.05
C ILE A 103 -3.34 19.28 -4.05
N ASP A 104 -4.53 19.39 -4.66
CA ASP A 104 -5.22 20.69 -4.78
C ASP A 104 -5.85 21.16 -3.46
N GLY A 105 -6.42 20.23 -2.67
CA GLY A 105 -7.09 20.58 -1.42
C GLY A 105 -7.69 19.40 -0.68
N ASP A 106 -8.60 19.70 0.24
CA ASP A 106 -9.19 18.72 1.17
C ASP A 106 -9.97 17.60 0.48
N ASP A 107 -10.58 17.88 -0.67
CA ASP A 107 -11.39 16.94 -1.45
C ASP A 107 -10.55 16.10 -2.43
N THR A 108 -9.21 16.16 -2.32
CA THR A 108 -8.32 15.36 -3.18
C THR A 108 -8.13 13.97 -2.59
N THR A 109 -8.41 12.94 -3.40
CA THR A 109 -8.05 11.56 -3.12
C THR A 109 -6.62 11.31 -3.62
N TRP A 110 -5.72 10.86 -2.74
CA TRP A 110 -4.31 10.59 -3.08
C TRP A 110 -4.17 9.56 -4.22
N GLU A 111 -5.02 8.54 -4.18
CA GLU A 111 -5.03 7.40 -5.09
C GLU A 111 -5.49 7.74 -6.51
N ASP A 112 -6.16 8.86 -6.70
CA ASP A 112 -6.72 9.30 -7.99
C ASP A 112 -5.72 10.16 -8.78
N GLU A 113 -5.98 11.47 -8.86
CA GLU A 113 -5.19 12.38 -9.70
C GLU A 113 -3.71 12.48 -9.31
N PRO A 114 -3.33 12.61 -8.03
CA PRO A 114 -1.92 12.73 -7.65
C PRO A 114 -1.09 11.52 -8.09
N LEU A 115 -1.52 10.28 -7.79
CA LEU A 115 -0.81 9.08 -8.23
C LEU A 115 -0.82 8.90 -9.75
N THR A 116 -1.92 9.26 -10.41
CA THR A 116 -2.01 9.23 -11.88
C THR A 116 -1.02 10.21 -12.51
N ARG A 117 -0.90 11.42 -11.98
CA ARG A 117 0.08 12.43 -12.45
C ARG A 117 1.51 11.97 -12.23
N LEU A 118 1.82 11.39 -11.08
CA LEU A 118 3.14 10.81 -10.81
C LEU A 118 3.48 9.68 -11.78
N ALA A 119 2.52 8.77 -12.04
CA ALA A 119 2.72 7.65 -12.94
C ALA A 119 2.93 8.12 -14.41
N THR A 120 2.07 9.00 -14.90
CA THR A 120 2.16 9.53 -16.29
C THR A 120 3.36 10.43 -16.50
N GLY A 121 3.82 11.11 -15.43
CA GLY A 121 5.01 11.95 -15.42
C GLY A 121 6.33 11.18 -15.22
N ASP A 122 6.32 9.86 -15.21
CA ASP A 122 7.50 9.00 -14.93
C ASP A 122 8.13 9.27 -13.55
N GLN A 123 7.33 9.68 -12.56
CA GLN A 123 7.78 10.02 -11.21
C GLN A 123 7.36 8.99 -10.15
N LEU A 124 6.70 7.90 -10.52
CA LEU A 124 6.29 6.81 -9.63
C LEU A 124 7.08 5.53 -9.95
N ARG A 125 7.60 4.87 -8.92
CA ARG A 125 8.23 3.55 -9.02
C ARG A 125 7.55 2.57 -8.07
N ALA A 126 7.54 1.30 -8.45
CA ALA A 126 7.01 0.21 -7.65
C ALA A 126 8.16 -0.56 -7.00
N TYR A 127 8.11 -0.68 -5.67
CA TYR A 127 8.94 -1.60 -4.91
C TYR A 127 8.15 -2.90 -4.70
N GLU A 128 8.54 -3.99 -5.35
CA GLU A 128 7.83 -5.27 -5.26
C GLU A 128 8.15 -5.95 -3.93
N HIS A 129 7.10 -6.20 -3.13
CA HIS A 129 7.18 -6.93 -1.88
C HIS A 129 6.49 -8.29 -2.03
N HIS A 130 7.24 -9.35 -1.74
CA HIS A 130 6.80 -10.74 -1.87
C HIS A 130 6.56 -11.45 -0.52
N GLY A 131 6.72 -10.73 0.59
CA GLY A 131 6.49 -11.22 1.94
C GLY A 131 5.02 -11.12 2.37
N PHE A 132 4.82 -11.03 3.67
CA PHE A 132 3.50 -10.91 4.25
C PHE A 132 2.91 -9.51 4.02
N TRP A 133 1.70 -9.48 3.53
CA TRP A 133 0.87 -8.27 3.47
C TRP A 133 -0.60 -8.65 3.67
N GLN A 134 -1.30 -7.93 4.57
CA GLN A 134 -2.70 -8.16 4.88
C GLN A 134 -3.41 -6.86 5.20
N PRO A 135 -4.48 -6.50 4.48
CA PRO A 135 -5.36 -5.41 4.88
C PRO A 135 -6.31 -5.86 6.00
N MET A 136 -6.87 -4.89 6.73
CA MET A 136 -7.84 -5.11 7.80
C MET A 136 -9.20 -4.46 7.48
N ASP A 137 -9.76 -4.75 6.29
CA ASP A 137 -11.02 -4.16 5.81
C ASP A 137 -12.25 -4.86 6.38
N THR A 138 -12.10 -6.09 6.85
CA THR A 138 -13.20 -6.92 7.32
C THR A 138 -12.95 -7.50 8.70
N VAL A 139 -14.02 -7.86 9.41
CA VAL A 139 -13.93 -8.56 10.72
C VAL A 139 -13.13 -9.87 10.61
N ARG A 140 -13.23 -10.57 9.47
CA ARG A 140 -12.47 -11.79 9.23
C ARG A 140 -10.97 -11.51 9.17
N GLU A 141 -10.56 -10.47 8.47
CA GLU A 141 -9.16 -10.06 8.35
C GLU A 141 -8.60 -9.59 9.69
N ARG A 142 -9.38 -8.80 10.44
CA ARG A 142 -9.02 -8.43 11.81
C ARG A 142 -8.79 -9.65 12.70
N ASN A 143 -9.70 -10.61 12.70
CA ASN A 143 -9.57 -11.80 13.53
C ASN A 143 -8.33 -12.64 13.12
N LEU A 144 -8.04 -12.75 11.82
CA LEU A 144 -6.80 -13.38 11.32
C LEU A 144 -5.56 -12.71 11.91
N LEU A 145 -5.51 -11.38 11.87
CA LEU A 145 -4.37 -10.60 12.39
C LEU A 145 -4.24 -10.73 13.91
N GLU A 146 -5.36 -10.71 14.64
CA GLU A 146 -5.40 -10.95 16.09
C GLU A 146 -4.90 -12.36 16.46
N ASP A 147 -5.30 -13.39 15.71
CA ASP A 147 -4.85 -14.77 15.94
C ASP A 147 -3.34 -14.92 15.68
N LEU A 148 -2.83 -14.32 14.61
CA LEU A 148 -1.38 -14.27 14.33
C LEU A 148 -0.61 -13.57 15.45
N TRP A 149 -1.13 -12.46 15.95
CA TRP A 149 -0.52 -11.75 17.07
C TRP A 149 -0.53 -12.58 18.36
N ALA A 150 -1.67 -13.15 18.71
CA ALA A 150 -1.85 -13.93 19.94
C ALA A 150 -1.01 -15.22 19.96
N SER A 151 -0.83 -15.86 18.78
CA SER A 151 0.00 -17.07 18.66
C SER A 151 1.51 -16.78 18.63
N GLY A 152 1.92 -15.50 18.54
CA GLY A 152 3.33 -15.13 18.35
C GLY A 152 3.85 -15.35 16.94
N GLY A 153 2.96 -15.67 15.97
CA GLY A 153 3.29 -15.90 14.58
C GLY A 153 3.14 -14.66 13.67
N ALA A 154 3.02 -13.46 14.24
CA ALA A 154 2.83 -12.21 13.50
C ALA A 154 4.08 -11.85 12.67
N PRO A 155 4.07 -11.96 11.32
CA PRO A 155 5.27 -11.75 10.50
C PRO A 155 5.79 -10.30 10.55
N TRP A 156 4.89 -9.33 10.77
CA TRP A 156 5.24 -7.90 10.86
C TRP A 156 5.93 -7.52 12.17
N LYS A 157 5.94 -8.42 13.17
CA LYS A 157 6.58 -8.16 14.46
C LYS A 157 8.06 -8.54 14.40
N THR A 158 8.89 -7.57 14.05
CA THR A 158 10.35 -7.75 13.88
C THR A 158 11.18 -7.34 15.10
N TRP A 159 10.54 -6.95 16.20
CA TRP A 159 11.16 -6.51 17.46
C TRP A 159 10.85 -7.44 18.63
#